data_98391b58950129e0751c5f4fc3b534fe
#
_entry.id   98391b58950129e0751c5f4fc3b534fe
#
_cell.length_a   1.000
_cell.length_b   1.000
_cell.length_c   1.000
_cell.angle_alpha   90.00
_cell.angle_beta   90.00
_cell.angle_gamma   90.00
#
_symmetry.space_group_name_H-M   'P 1'
#
loop_
_entity.id
_entity.type
_entity.pdbx_description
1 polymer ?
#
loop_
_entity_poly.entity_id
_entity_poly.type
_entity_poly.pdbx_seq_one_letter_code
_entity_poly.pdbx_strand_id
1 'polypeptide(L)'
;MLWILIEASSSFIPAYVIERFYWEDRGMRIADVVIAEIVFAWVMLIGEIPFGLLSDRWGRKPFILAGFVCEWLSFTVLLEAYSLPAFLLAMALAGIGGAALSGALEAHVYETLRMHRREERFETIWRVISIGGLLTSGLAALVGSYAVRSVDLIWHYHVSWWVLLGTVLLTFFLKEASREQDGETSSLKTLLNGFSFRRVYVRILCLVLLYGATIDFVDEFWQLYLRDQTIPMVHFGFVFVLFQIMQAIGASLSRFRSPVGWAMIYIVCLAGLSVASPLVSIGLLGTLYLCYGWAEPYVTTVIQDVAPTNGRATFTSLISVIERLAVLGTGTLFVFVERVFSLQMTYAALGLVSLILLLLYSVTRTRQN
;
A
#
# COMPACT_ATOMS: atom_id res chain seq x y z
N MET A 1 -8.76 -17.92 -15.00
CA MET A 1 -7.34 -18.10 -15.38
C MET A 1 -6.68 -16.78 -15.81
N LEU A 2 -7.31 -15.97 -16.69
CA LEU A 2 -6.73 -14.71 -17.15
C LEU A 2 -6.49 -13.69 -16.01
N TRP A 3 -7.40 -13.54 -15.04
CA TRP A 3 -7.21 -12.67 -13.87
C TRP A 3 -5.96 -13.01 -13.04
N ILE A 4 -5.71 -14.32 -12.84
CA ILE A 4 -4.51 -14.78 -12.12
C ILE A 4 -3.24 -14.39 -12.89
N LEU A 5 -3.27 -14.51 -14.22
CA LEU A 5 -2.13 -14.11 -15.06
C LEU A 5 -1.90 -12.61 -15.04
N ILE A 6 -2.97 -11.80 -15.07
CA ILE A 6 -2.88 -10.34 -14.99
C ILE A 6 -2.30 -9.93 -13.63
N GLU A 7 -2.84 -10.45 -12.53
CA GLU A 7 -2.36 -10.15 -11.18
C GLU A 7 -0.91 -10.61 -10.98
N ALA A 8 -0.59 -11.85 -11.40
CA ALA A 8 0.77 -12.35 -11.31
C ALA A 8 1.75 -11.54 -12.17
N SER A 9 1.38 -11.14 -13.39
CA SER A 9 2.26 -10.32 -14.23
C SER A 9 2.41 -8.89 -13.67
N SER A 10 1.34 -8.24 -13.23
CA SER A 10 1.42 -6.89 -12.64
C SER A 10 2.19 -6.86 -11.31
N SER A 11 2.23 -7.98 -10.59
CA SER A 11 2.99 -8.10 -9.33
C SER A 11 4.47 -8.47 -9.56
N PHE A 12 4.87 -8.89 -10.81
CA PHE A 12 6.26 -9.23 -11.11
C PHE A 12 7.06 -7.99 -11.51
N ILE A 13 7.40 -7.15 -10.56
CA ILE A 13 8.13 -5.89 -10.78
C ILE A 13 9.46 -5.91 -10.04
N PRO A 14 10.55 -6.44 -10.66
CA PRO A 14 11.86 -6.49 -10.02
C PRO A 14 12.46 -5.12 -9.66
N ALA A 15 11.96 -4.04 -10.25
CA ALA A 15 12.41 -2.69 -9.96
C ALA A 15 12.08 -2.27 -8.51
N TYR A 16 10.97 -2.71 -7.92
CA TYR A 16 10.55 -2.24 -6.60
C TYR A 16 11.54 -2.54 -5.47
N VAL A 17 12.27 -3.66 -5.55
CA VAL A 17 13.25 -4.01 -4.51
C VAL A 17 14.52 -3.16 -4.52
N ILE A 18 14.77 -2.42 -5.62
CA ILE A 18 15.94 -1.55 -5.78
C ILE A 18 15.55 -0.09 -6.10
N GLU A 19 14.30 0.23 -6.01
CA GLU A 19 13.73 1.47 -6.53
C GLU A 19 14.43 2.71 -5.98
N ARG A 20 14.64 2.78 -4.68
CA ARG A 20 15.27 3.94 -4.02
C ARG A 20 16.71 4.16 -4.46
N PHE A 21 17.44 3.08 -4.74
CA PHE A 21 18.82 3.18 -5.25
C PHE A 21 18.86 3.66 -6.68
N TYR A 22 17.94 3.21 -7.51
CA TYR A 22 17.82 3.69 -8.88
C TYR A 22 17.49 5.20 -8.93
N TRP A 23 16.63 5.67 -8.05
CA TRP A 23 16.26 7.08 -7.97
C TRP A 23 17.45 7.94 -7.48
N GLU A 24 18.18 7.48 -6.45
CA GLU A 24 19.40 8.13 -5.99
C GLU A 24 20.49 8.17 -7.08
N ASP A 25 20.70 7.09 -7.82
CA ASP A 25 21.64 7.02 -8.94
C ASP A 25 21.30 8.02 -10.06
N ARG A 26 20.00 8.37 -10.18
CA ARG A 26 19.49 9.40 -11.09
C ARG A 26 19.47 10.81 -10.49
N GLY A 27 20.09 11.01 -9.33
CA GLY A 27 20.27 12.32 -8.69
C GLY A 27 19.12 12.77 -7.80
N MET A 28 18.13 11.89 -7.50
CA MET A 28 17.05 12.19 -6.56
C MET A 28 17.56 12.11 -5.12
N ARG A 29 17.31 13.14 -4.34
CA ARG A 29 17.54 13.14 -2.88
C ARG A 29 16.32 12.55 -2.20
N ILE A 30 16.45 12.14 -0.95
CA ILE A 30 15.34 11.61 -0.13
C ILE A 30 14.15 12.59 -0.11
N ALA A 31 14.40 13.90 0.03
CA ALA A 31 13.35 14.91 -0.01
C ALA A 31 12.60 14.94 -1.36
N ASP A 32 13.30 14.73 -2.47
CA ASP A 32 12.72 14.69 -3.81
C ASP A 32 11.84 13.44 -3.99
N VAL A 33 12.27 12.29 -3.43
CA VAL A 33 11.48 11.05 -3.37
C VAL A 33 10.18 11.26 -2.63
N VAL A 34 10.23 11.86 -1.42
CA VAL A 34 9.01 12.13 -0.64
C VAL A 34 8.06 13.07 -1.37
N ILE A 35 8.58 14.09 -2.07
CA ILE A 35 7.73 14.99 -2.89
C ILE A 35 7.06 14.19 -4.01
N ALA A 36 7.76 13.27 -4.64
CA ALA A 36 7.22 12.43 -5.70
C ALA A 36 6.11 11.50 -5.17
N GLU A 37 6.30 10.88 -4.00
CA GLU A 37 5.28 10.07 -3.32
C GLU A 37 4.05 10.90 -2.90
N ILE A 38 4.27 12.12 -2.44
CA ILE A 38 3.16 13.05 -2.15
C ILE A 38 2.33 13.31 -3.42
N VAL A 39 2.97 13.50 -4.58
CA VAL A 39 2.25 13.68 -5.86
C VAL A 39 1.46 12.42 -6.22
N PHE A 40 2.08 11.24 -6.12
CA PHE A 40 1.39 9.96 -6.32
C PHE A 40 0.14 9.85 -5.46
N ALA A 41 0.28 10.05 -4.15
CA ALA A 41 -0.80 9.91 -3.19
C ALA A 41 -1.94 10.92 -3.43
N TRP A 42 -1.64 12.18 -3.75
CA TRP A 42 -2.64 13.19 -4.09
C TRP A 42 -3.39 12.86 -5.38
N VAL A 43 -2.68 12.45 -6.43
CA VAL A 43 -3.30 12.09 -7.71
C VAL A 43 -4.20 10.87 -7.54
N MET A 44 -3.73 9.86 -6.81
CA MET A 44 -4.52 8.68 -6.50
C MET A 44 -5.78 9.03 -5.68
N LEU A 45 -5.63 9.83 -4.63
CA LEU A 45 -6.74 10.25 -3.77
C LEU A 45 -7.82 11.02 -4.54
N ILE A 46 -7.40 11.98 -5.39
CA ILE A 46 -8.33 12.79 -6.20
C ILE A 46 -9.01 11.92 -7.27
N GLY A 47 -8.28 10.97 -7.85
CA GLY A 47 -8.77 10.10 -8.92
C GLY A 47 -9.69 8.97 -8.45
N GLU A 48 -9.54 8.48 -7.22
CA GLU A 48 -10.22 7.27 -6.73
C GLU A 48 -11.76 7.37 -6.82
N ILE A 49 -12.34 8.47 -6.36
CA ILE A 49 -13.81 8.67 -6.40
C ILE A 49 -14.30 8.86 -7.84
N PRO A 50 -13.74 9.78 -8.66
CA PRO A 50 -14.16 9.93 -10.04
C PRO A 50 -14.04 8.66 -10.88
N PHE A 51 -12.92 7.95 -10.77
CA PHE A 51 -12.70 6.73 -11.56
C PHE A 51 -13.58 5.57 -11.08
N GLY A 52 -13.83 5.45 -9.78
CA GLY A 52 -14.83 4.53 -9.26
C GLY A 52 -16.21 4.76 -9.88
N LEU A 53 -16.71 5.99 -9.84
CA LEU A 53 -18.01 6.36 -10.43
C LEU A 53 -18.05 6.17 -11.96
N LEU A 54 -16.96 6.51 -12.65
CA LEU A 54 -16.87 6.37 -14.10
C LEU A 54 -16.77 4.88 -14.49
N SER A 55 -16.01 4.06 -13.75
CA SER A 55 -15.93 2.62 -13.97
C SER A 55 -17.26 1.93 -13.74
N ASP A 56 -18.05 2.47 -12.80
CA ASP A 56 -19.44 2.07 -12.61
C ASP A 56 -20.33 2.41 -13.81
N ARG A 57 -20.06 3.44 -14.56
CA ARG A 57 -20.86 3.88 -15.70
C ARG A 57 -20.41 3.29 -17.03
N TRP A 58 -19.11 3.19 -17.26
CA TRP A 58 -18.53 2.83 -18.57
C TRP A 58 -18.00 1.41 -18.64
N GLY A 59 -18.06 0.67 -17.51
CA GLY A 59 -17.54 -0.70 -17.39
C GLY A 59 -16.16 -0.75 -16.70
N ARG A 60 -15.82 -1.92 -16.19
CA ARG A 60 -14.58 -2.13 -15.41
C ARG A 60 -13.35 -2.26 -16.29
N LYS A 61 -13.49 -3.00 -17.41
CA LYS A 61 -12.36 -3.28 -18.31
C LYS A 61 -11.63 -2.04 -18.83
N PRO A 62 -12.28 -0.96 -19.29
CA PRO A 62 -11.59 0.26 -19.75
C PRO A 62 -10.72 0.87 -18.66
N PHE A 63 -11.16 0.84 -17.39
CA PHE A 63 -10.40 1.39 -16.27
C PHE A 63 -9.24 0.49 -15.87
N ILE A 64 -9.41 -0.83 -15.88
CA ILE A 64 -8.31 -1.78 -15.67
C ILE A 64 -7.23 -1.59 -16.74
N LEU A 65 -7.65 -1.48 -18.01
CA LEU A 65 -6.71 -1.23 -19.11
C LEU A 65 -6.02 0.13 -18.98
N ALA A 66 -6.77 1.20 -18.73
CA ALA A 66 -6.20 2.54 -18.54
C ALA A 66 -5.22 2.59 -17.36
N GLY A 67 -5.54 1.87 -16.26
CA GLY A 67 -4.68 1.76 -15.09
C GLY A 67 -3.32 1.16 -15.43
N PHE A 68 -3.29 -0.02 -16.06
CA PHE A 68 -2.04 -0.66 -16.47
C PHE A 68 -1.30 0.11 -17.56
N VAL A 69 -2.00 0.79 -18.46
CA VAL A 69 -1.36 1.69 -19.45
C VAL A 69 -0.66 2.87 -18.74
N CYS A 70 -1.31 3.49 -17.76
CA CYS A 70 -0.71 4.59 -17.00
C CYS A 70 0.51 4.10 -16.19
N GLU A 71 0.44 2.92 -15.60
CA GLU A 71 1.57 2.31 -14.88
C GLU A 71 2.73 2.00 -15.84
N TRP A 72 2.46 1.41 -17.00
CA TRP A 72 3.46 1.19 -18.05
C TRP A 72 4.09 2.49 -18.55
N LEU A 73 3.29 3.55 -18.75
CA LEU A 73 3.79 4.88 -19.13
C LEU A 73 4.63 5.51 -18.02
N SER A 74 4.27 5.31 -16.75
CA SER A 74 5.10 5.72 -15.61
C SER A 74 6.50 5.12 -15.70
N PHE A 75 6.61 3.81 -15.90
CA PHE A 75 7.90 3.15 -16.10
C PHE A 75 8.62 3.63 -17.37
N THR A 76 7.90 3.96 -18.43
CA THR A 76 8.50 4.56 -19.65
C THR A 76 9.17 5.90 -19.33
N VAL A 77 8.51 6.75 -18.52
CA VAL A 77 9.09 8.02 -18.07
C VAL A 77 10.28 7.77 -17.14
N LEU A 78 10.18 6.83 -16.19
CA LEU A 78 11.23 6.52 -15.23
C LEU A 78 12.51 6.01 -15.88
N LEU A 79 12.44 5.30 -17.01
CA LEU A 79 13.61 4.86 -17.77
C LEU A 79 14.48 6.03 -18.23
N GLU A 80 13.88 7.18 -18.57
CA GLU A 80 14.55 8.37 -19.07
C GLU A 80 14.59 9.53 -18.04
N ALA A 81 14.11 9.30 -16.79
CA ALA A 81 14.02 10.36 -15.79
C ALA A 81 15.39 10.65 -15.16
N TYR A 82 15.85 11.91 -15.26
CA TYR A 82 17.05 12.46 -14.62
C TYR A 82 16.77 13.78 -13.91
N SER A 83 15.51 14.15 -13.73
CA SER A 83 15.14 15.40 -13.10
C SER A 83 13.86 15.24 -12.27
N LEU A 84 13.73 16.02 -11.22
CA LEU A 84 12.54 15.98 -10.36
C LEU A 84 11.22 16.09 -11.14
N PRO A 85 11.04 17.03 -12.12
CA PRO A 85 9.80 17.07 -12.88
C PRO A 85 9.46 15.78 -13.63
N ALA A 86 10.47 15.06 -14.15
CA ALA A 86 10.24 13.76 -14.81
C ALA A 86 9.76 12.69 -13.82
N PHE A 87 10.37 12.61 -12.63
CA PHE A 87 9.90 11.73 -11.56
C PHE A 87 8.49 12.11 -11.09
N LEU A 88 8.18 13.40 -10.94
CA LEU A 88 6.81 13.84 -10.58
C LEU A 88 5.78 13.44 -11.64
N LEU A 89 6.13 13.53 -12.93
CA LEU A 89 5.27 13.07 -14.01
C LEU A 89 5.04 11.56 -13.96
N ALA A 90 6.10 10.78 -13.73
CA ALA A 90 6.01 9.34 -13.58
C ALA A 90 5.09 8.96 -12.41
N MET A 91 5.28 9.59 -11.25
CA MET A 91 4.46 9.33 -10.06
C MET A 91 3.01 9.81 -10.22
N ALA A 92 2.77 10.89 -10.97
CA ALA A 92 1.41 11.30 -11.32
C ALA A 92 0.73 10.25 -12.22
N LEU A 93 1.44 9.71 -13.22
CA LEU A 93 0.92 8.62 -14.06
C LEU A 93 0.64 7.36 -13.24
N ALA A 94 1.56 6.96 -12.35
CA ALA A 94 1.33 5.83 -11.43
C ALA A 94 0.12 6.07 -10.53
N GLY A 95 -0.05 7.28 -10.00
CA GLY A 95 -1.22 7.67 -9.19
C GLY A 95 -2.54 7.58 -9.96
N ILE A 96 -2.57 8.03 -11.22
CA ILE A 96 -3.73 7.85 -12.12
C ILE A 96 -4.00 6.35 -12.32
N GLY A 97 -2.95 5.58 -12.58
CA GLY A 97 -3.03 4.13 -12.76
C GLY A 97 -3.61 3.43 -11.53
N GLY A 98 -3.05 3.71 -10.36
CA GLY A 98 -3.51 3.18 -9.08
C GLY A 98 -4.97 3.52 -8.78
N ALA A 99 -5.38 4.78 -9.02
CA ALA A 99 -6.77 5.21 -8.85
C ALA A 99 -7.74 4.51 -9.81
N ALA A 100 -7.32 4.26 -11.06
CA ALA A 100 -8.14 3.55 -12.05
C ALA A 100 -8.26 2.04 -11.76
N LEU A 101 -7.21 1.44 -11.18
CA LEU A 101 -7.19 0.03 -10.78
C LEU A 101 -7.90 -0.21 -9.44
N SER A 102 -8.01 0.80 -8.58
CA SER A 102 -8.58 0.69 -7.24
C SER A 102 -9.99 0.07 -7.26
N GLY A 103 -10.09 -1.17 -6.76
CA GLY A 103 -11.33 -1.93 -6.74
C GLY A 103 -11.85 -2.41 -8.12
N ALA A 104 -11.30 -1.94 -9.24
CA ALA A 104 -11.81 -2.25 -10.56
C ALA A 104 -11.64 -3.73 -10.95
N LEU A 105 -10.47 -4.32 -10.66
CA LEU A 105 -10.21 -5.73 -10.94
C LEU A 105 -11.05 -6.65 -10.06
N GLU A 106 -11.14 -6.36 -8.75
CA GLU A 106 -11.97 -7.09 -7.80
C GLU A 106 -13.43 -7.08 -8.21
N ALA A 107 -13.97 -5.89 -8.51
CA ALA A 107 -15.34 -5.74 -8.98
C ALA A 107 -15.59 -6.47 -10.29
N HIS A 108 -14.65 -6.42 -11.25
CA HIS A 108 -14.75 -7.14 -12.52
C HIS A 108 -14.82 -8.67 -12.31
N VAL A 109 -14.00 -9.21 -11.40
CA VAL A 109 -14.04 -10.63 -11.04
C VAL A 109 -15.39 -11.00 -10.44
N TYR A 110 -15.88 -10.20 -9.47
CA TYR A 110 -17.16 -10.42 -8.82
C TYR A 110 -18.33 -10.36 -9.80
N GLU A 111 -18.41 -9.30 -10.62
CA GLU A 111 -19.47 -9.11 -11.63
C GLU A 111 -19.48 -10.27 -12.67
N THR A 112 -18.29 -10.71 -13.12
CA THR A 112 -18.19 -11.84 -14.04
C THR A 112 -18.68 -13.14 -13.42
N LEU A 113 -18.37 -13.41 -12.16
CA LEU A 113 -18.84 -14.60 -11.45
C LEU A 113 -20.35 -14.55 -11.22
N ARG A 114 -20.91 -13.39 -10.86
CA ARG A 114 -22.35 -13.15 -10.70
C ARG A 114 -23.12 -13.43 -11.98
N MET A 115 -22.61 -12.99 -13.15
CA MET A 115 -23.20 -13.31 -14.45
C MET A 115 -23.34 -14.82 -14.69
N HIS A 116 -22.39 -15.60 -14.19
CA HIS A 116 -22.38 -17.06 -14.32
C HIS A 116 -23.08 -17.78 -13.14
N ARG A 117 -23.71 -17.03 -12.22
CA ARG A 117 -24.35 -17.55 -10.99
C ARG A 117 -23.37 -18.36 -10.14
N ARG A 118 -22.14 -17.84 -9.96
CA ARG A 118 -21.04 -18.47 -9.22
C ARG A 118 -20.40 -17.51 -8.22
N GLU A 119 -21.16 -16.52 -7.75
CA GLU A 119 -20.71 -15.51 -6.78
C GLU A 119 -20.18 -16.14 -5.49
N GLU A 120 -20.70 -17.30 -5.08
CA GLU A 120 -20.23 -18.06 -3.92
C GLU A 120 -18.76 -18.49 -4.04
N ARG A 121 -18.20 -18.50 -5.26
CA ARG A 121 -16.78 -18.81 -5.51
C ARG A 121 -15.86 -17.58 -5.46
N PHE A 122 -16.41 -16.39 -5.31
CA PHE A 122 -15.63 -15.16 -5.36
C PHE A 122 -14.48 -15.17 -4.35
N GLU A 123 -14.77 -15.45 -3.07
CA GLU A 123 -13.76 -15.47 -2.02
C GLU A 123 -12.61 -16.46 -2.32
N THR A 124 -12.96 -17.65 -2.85
CA THR A 124 -11.95 -18.65 -3.19
C THR A 124 -11.08 -18.22 -4.36
N ILE A 125 -11.69 -17.66 -5.41
CA ILE A 125 -11.00 -17.20 -6.62
C ILE A 125 -10.14 -15.98 -6.30
N TRP A 126 -10.70 -15.02 -5.55
CA TRP A 126 -9.97 -13.81 -5.13
C TRP A 126 -8.75 -14.16 -4.27
N ARG A 127 -8.90 -15.08 -3.33
CA ARG A 127 -7.78 -15.61 -2.53
C ARG A 127 -6.68 -16.20 -3.40
N VAL A 128 -7.02 -16.98 -4.43
CA VAL A 128 -6.03 -17.55 -5.36
C VAL A 128 -5.32 -16.45 -6.17
N ILE A 129 -6.05 -15.43 -6.61
CA ILE A 129 -5.50 -14.27 -7.32
C ILE A 129 -4.51 -13.54 -6.40
N SER A 130 -4.92 -13.19 -5.18
CA SER A 130 -4.08 -12.48 -4.20
C SER A 130 -2.83 -13.28 -3.80
N ILE A 131 -2.96 -14.58 -3.55
CA ILE A 131 -1.80 -15.45 -3.27
C ILE A 131 -0.86 -15.48 -4.48
N GLY A 132 -1.40 -15.55 -5.69
CA GLY A 132 -0.62 -15.50 -6.93
C GLY A 132 0.20 -14.21 -7.02
N GLY A 133 -0.41 -13.06 -6.75
CA GLY A 133 0.27 -11.77 -6.69
C GLY A 133 1.40 -11.74 -5.65
N LEU A 134 1.10 -12.16 -4.41
CA LEU A 134 2.10 -12.22 -3.33
C LEU A 134 3.31 -13.10 -3.69
N LEU A 135 3.08 -14.31 -4.19
CA LEU A 135 4.16 -15.21 -4.57
C LEU A 135 5.00 -14.64 -5.71
N THR A 136 4.36 -13.97 -6.65
CA THR A 136 5.04 -13.40 -7.82
C THR A 136 5.82 -12.14 -7.43
N SER A 137 5.30 -11.28 -6.55
CA SER A 137 6.04 -10.13 -6.02
C SER A 137 7.26 -10.56 -5.20
N GLY A 138 7.12 -11.59 -4.37
CA GLY A 138 8.24 -12.19 -3.65
C GLY A 138 9.32 -12.75 -4.60
N LEU A 139 8.90 -13.46 -5.65
CA LEU A 139 9.82 -13.96 -6.68
C LEU A 139 10.50 -12.81 -7.43
N ALA A 140 9.78 -11.76 -7.79
CA ALA A 140 10.33 -10.58 -8.44
C ALA A 140 11.41 -9.90 -7.56
N ALA A 141 11.14 -9.76 -6.26
CA ALA A 141 12.08 -9.21 -5.30
C ALA A 141 13.35 -10.08 -5.16
N LEU A 142 13.21 -11.42 -5.14
CA LEU A 142 14.36 -12.34 -5.12
C LEU A 142 15.19 -12.23 -6.40
N VAL A 143 14.54 -12.24 -7.56
CA VAL A 143 15.21 -12.08 -8.88
C VAL A 143 15.90 -10.72 -8.97
N GLY A 144 15.18 -9.63 -8.60
CA GLY A 144 15.73 -8.29 -8.62
C GLY A 144 16.95 -8.13 -7.72
N SER A 145 16.86 -8.53 -6.46
CA SER A 145 17.98 -8.39 -5.51
C SER A 145 19.18 -9.27 -5.89
N TYR A 146 18.97 -10.45 -6.46
CA TYR A 146 20.05 -11.30 -6.93
C TYR A 146 20.73 -10.72 -8.17
N ALA A 147 19.95 -10.16 -9.10
CA ALA A 147 20.42 -9.59 -10.37
C ALA A 147 21.38 -8.40 -10.18
N VAL A 148 21.27 -7.65 -9.07
CA VAL A 148 22.18 -6.53 -8.72
C VAL A 148 23.65 -6.91 -8.77
N ARG A 149 24.00 -8.21 -8.64
CA ARG A 149 25.38 -8.70 -8.73
C ARG A 149 25.98 -8.63 -10.13
N SER A 150 25.14 -8.66 -11.16
CA SER A 150 25.57 -8.94 -12.53
C SER A 150 25.09 -7.93 -13.56
N VAL A 151 24.11 -7.09 -13.19
CA VAL A 151 23.49 -6.12 -14.10
C VAL A 151 23.28 -4.77 -13.42
N ASP A 152 23.23 -3.72 -14.23
CA ASP A 152 22.94 -2.36 -13.77
C ASP A 152 21.50 -2.21 -13.25
N LEU A 153 21.26 -1.21 -12.39
CA LEU A 153 19.94 -0.96 -11.82
C LEU A 153 18.86 -0.71 -12.90
N ILE A 154 19.22 -0.07 -14.01
CA ILE A 154 18.30 0.19 -15.12
C ILE A 154 17.72 -1.08 -15.76
N TRP A 155 18.45 -2.22 -15.71
CA TRP A 155 17.96 -3.50 -16.20
C TRP A 155 16.64 -3.90 -15.51
N HIS A 156 16.53 -3.66 -14.21
CA HIS A 156 15.33 -3.96 -13.43
C HIS A 156 14.11 -3.19 -13.94
N TYR A 157 14.32 -1.92 -14.33
CA TYR A 157 13.28 -1.09 -14.92
C TYR A 157 12.90 -1.55 -16.33
N HIS A 158 13.87 -1.96 -17.15
CA HIS A 158 13.57 -2.56 -18.47
C HIS A 158 12.75 -3.85 -18.35
N VAL A 159 13.13 -4.77 -17.45
CA VAL A 159 12.37 -6.00 -17.24
C VAL A 159 10.95 -5.68 -16.75
N SER A 160 10.81 -4.81 -15.77
CA SER A 160 9.50 -4.36 -15.26
C SER A 160 8.65 -3.72 -16.37
N TRP A 161 9.25 -2.89 -17.22
CA TRP A 161 8.60 -2.26 -18.35
C TRP A 161 8.04 -3.30 -19.35
N TRP A 162 8.83 -4.34 -19.71
CA TRP A 162 8.37 -5.40 -20.59
C TRP A 162 7.25 -6.24 -19.96
N VAL A 163 7.35 -6.51 -18.68
CA VAL A 163 6.31 -7.24 -17.93
C VAL A 163 5.02 -6.44 -17.90
N LEU A 164 5.08 -5.14 -17.59
CA LEU A 164 3.90 -4.25 -17.60
C LEU A 164 3.28 -4.14 -18.99
N LEU A 165 4.08 -4.04 -20.06
CA LEU A 165 3.57 -4.10 -21.43
C LEU A 165 2.83 -5.42 -21.69
N GLY A 166 3.38 -6.55 -21.23
CA GLY A 166 2.73 -7.85 -21.27
C GLY A 166 1.39 -7.85 -20.51
N THR A 167 1.34 -7.23 -19.34
CA THR A 167 0.12 -7.07 -18.54
C THR A 167 -0.94 -6.24 -19.26
N VAL A 168 -0.54 -5.13 -19.88
CA VAL A 168 -1.43 -4.32 -20.75
C VAL A 168 -2.00 -5.19 -21.87
N LEU A 169 -1.15 -5.94 -22.58
CA LEU A 169 -1.61 -6.84 -23.67
C LEU A 169 -2.54 -7.94 -23.17
N LEU A 170 -2.27 -8.54 -22.00
CA LEU A 170 -3.17 -9.52 -21.39
C LEU A 170 -4.54 -8.93 -21.06
N THR A 171 -4.58 -7.67 -20.63
CA THR A 171 -5.82 -6.97 -20.25
C THR A 171 -6.75 -6.76 -21.46
N PHE A 172 -6.24 -6.65 -22.68
CA PHE A 172 -7.07 -6.60 -23.89
C PHE A 172 -7.96 -7.82 -24.06
N PHE A 173 -7.52 -8.99 -23.61
CA PHE A 173 -8.28 -10.23 -23.68
C PHE A 173 -9.33 -10.38 -22.58
N LEU A 174 -9.40 -9.48 -21.59
CA LEU A 174 -10.53 -9.44 -20.67
C LEU A 174 -11.82 -9.17 -21.45
N LYS A 175 -12.87 -9.89 -21.08
CA LYS A 175 -14.23 -9.62 -21.59
C LYS A 175 -14.93 -8.73 -20.57
N GLU A 176 -15.60 -7.68 -21.06
CA GLU A 176 -16.43 -6.85 -20.17
C GLU A 176 -17.52 -7.70 -19.51
N ALA A 177 -17.75 -7.49 -18.23
CA ALA A 177 -18.87 -8.07 -17.52
C ALA A 177 -20.15 -7.32 -17.90
N SER A 178 -21.24 -8.04 -18.25
CA SER A 178 -22.53 -7.38 -18.51
C SER A 178 -23.09 -6.82 -17.22
N ARG A 179 -23.65 -5.63 -17.29
CA ARG A 179 -24.18 -4.89 -16.17
C ARG A 179 -25.64 -5.18 -15.88
N GLU A 180 -25.97 -5.44 -14.62
CA GLU A 180 -27.23 -5.02 -14.04
C GLU A 180 -27.00 -3.64 -13.38
N GLN A 181 -27.73 -2.62 -13.84
CA GLN A 181 -27.74 -1.29 -13.22
C GLN A 181 -28.49 -1.38 -11.86
N ASP A 182 -27.82 -1.77 -10.80
CA ASP A 182 -28.32 -1.56 -9.45
C ASP A 182 -28.14 -0.07 -9.12
N GLY A 183 -29.21 0.71 -9.37
CA GLY A 183 -29.22 2.13 -9.11
C GLY A 183 -29.43 2.43 -7.64
N GLU A 184 -28.36 2.70 -6.90
CA GLU A 184 -28.39 3.61 -5.75
C GLU A 184 -27.03 4.28 -5.61
N THR A 185 -26.89 5.44 -6.26
CA THR A 185 -25.82 6.39 -5.92
C THR A 185 -26.16 7.04 -4.58
N SER A 186 -25.60 6.52 -3.49
CA SER A 186 -25.66 7.18 -2.20
C SER A 186 -25.01 8.58 -2.32
N SER A 187 -25.80 9.63 -2.04
CA SER A 187 -25.32 11.01 -2.13
C SER A 187 -24.27 11.27 -1.05
N LEU A 188 -23.09 11.78 -1.43
CA LEU A 188 -22.01 12.20 -0.53
C LEU A 188 -22.53 13.14 0.61
N LYS A 189 -23.55 13.96 0.32
CA LYS A 189 -24.21 14.84 1.31
C LYS A 189 -24.90 14.09 2.45
N THR A 190 -25.51 12.96 2.17
CA THR A 190 -26.23 12.15 3.18
C THR A 190 -25.25 11.54 4.17
N LEU A 191 -24.02 11.29 3.74
CA LEU A 191 -22.96 10.64 4.48
C LEU A 191 -22.21 11.62 5.39
N LEU A 192 -21.89 12.82 4.89
CA LEU A 192 -21.26 13.88 5.67
C LEU A 192 -22.17 14.38 6.80
N ASN A 193 -23.49 14.39 6.61
CA ASN A 193 -24.45 14.80 7.63
C ASN A 193 -24.64 13.75 8.75
N GLY A 194 -24.28 12.48 8.53
CA GLY A 194 -24.32 11.42 9.55
C GLY A 194 -23.05 11.32 10.43
N PHE A 195 -22.01 12.09 10.12
CA PHE A 195 -20.73 12.05 10.83
C PHE A 195 -20.82 12.88 12.13
N SER A 196 -21.32 12.26 13.18
CA SER A 196 -21.21 12.79 14.54
C SER A 196 -19.86 12.34 15.12
N PHE A 197 -19.09 13.28 15.67
CA PHE A 197 -17.76 13.02 16.30
C PHE A 197 -17.95 12.14 17.56
N ARG A 198 -18.08 10.83 17.37
CA ARG A 198 -18.19 9.87 18.46
C ARG A 198 -16.79 9.42 18.87
N ARG A 199 -16.55 9.19 20.15
CA ARG A 199 -15.28 8.67 20.71
C ARG A 199 -14.78 7.38 20.03
N VAL A 200 -15.73 6.59 19.50
CA VAL A 200 -15.46 5.38 18.74
C VAL A 200 -14.66 5.70 17.46
N TYR A 201 -14.97 6.79 16.76
CA TYR A 201 -14.23 7.18 15.56
C TYR A 201 -12.80 7.62 15.87
N VAL A 202 -12.59 8.29 17.02
CA VAL A 202 -11.25 8.66 17.49
C VAL A 202 -10.41 7.41 17.75
N ARG A 203 -10.99 6.34 18.32
CA ARG A 203 -10.28 5.06 18.51
C ARG A 203 -9.86 4.41 17.22
N ILE A 204 -10.78 4.32 16.26
CA ILE A 204 -10.49 3.77 14.93
C ILE A 204 -9.36 4.57 14.30
N LEU A 205 -9.47 5.89 14.32
CA LEU A 205 -8.47 6.78 13.77
C LEU A 205 -7.09 6.58 14.43
N CYS A 206 -7.05 6.47 15.77
CA CYS A 206 -5.79 6.17 16.47
C CYS A 206 -5.16 4.86 16.02
N LEU A 207 -5.94 3.79 15.80
CA LEU A 207 -5.43 2.50 15.33
C LEU A 207 -4.96 2.56 13.87
N VAL A 208 -5.74 3.19 13.00
CA VAL A 208 -5.41 3.37 11.58
C VAL A 208 -4.11 4.18 11.43
N LEU A 209 -3.99 5.27 12.16
CA LEU A 209 -2.78 6.10 12.12
C LEU A 209 -1.57 5.41 12.75
N LEU A 210 -1.78 4.68 13.86
CA LEU A 210 -0.71 3.98 14.56
C LEU A 210 -0.08 2.89 13.70
N TYR A 211 -0.87 2.12 12.99
CA TYR A 211 -0.37 1.00 12.19
C TYR A 211 -0.23 1.35 10.71
N GLY A 212 -1.25 1.98 10.08
CA GLY A 212 -1.24 2.28 8.66
C GLY A 212 -0.21 3.34 8.30
N ALA A 213 -0.36 4.57 8.79
CA ALA A 213 0.54 5.66 8.40
C ALA A 213 2.00 5.43 8.76
N THR A 214 2.29 4.64 9.81
CA THR A 214 3.68 4.34 10.20
C THR A 214 4.28 3.20 9.39
N ILE A 215 3.50 2.18 9.01
CA ILE A 215 4.01 1.09 8.17
C ILE A 215 4.29 1.57 6.75
N ASP A 216 3.46 2.46 6.21
CA ASP A 216 3.69 3.06 4.90
C ASP A 216 5.05 3.79 4.85
N PHE A 217 5.40 4.49 5.94
CA PHE A 217 6.74 5.06 6.06
C PHE A 217 7.84 3.99 6.12
N VAL A 218 7.63 2.91 6.85
CA VAL A 218 8.58 1.79 6.92
C VAL A 218 8.76 1.17 5.53
N ASP A 219 7.66 0.91 4.80
CA ASP A 219 7.66 0.36 3.44
C ASP A 219 8.43 1.24 2.46
N GLU A 220 8.35 2.55 2.64
CA GLU A 220 9.02 3.51 1.77
C GLU A 220 10.53 3.55 1.97
N PHE A 221 11.00 3.42 3.23
CA PHE A 221 12.40 3.73 3.59
C PHE A 221 13.20 2.55 4.14
N TRP A 222 12.63 1.33 4.26
CA TRP A 222 13.37 0.17 4.78
C TRP A 222 14.63 -0.17 3.97
N GLN A 223 14.60 0.03 2.65
CA GLN A 223 15.74 -0.23 1.76
C GLN A 223 16.92 0.68 2.11
N LEU A 224 16.66 1.99 2.20
CA LEU A 224 17.68 2.97 2.56
C LEU A 224 18.19 2.74 3.99
N TYR A 225 17.28 2.42 4.92
CA TYR A 225 17.65 2.10 6.29
C TYR A 225 18.58 0.88 6.37
N LEU A 226 18.29 -0.21 5.67
CA LEU A 226 19.14 -1.41 5.65
C LEU A 226 20.47 -1.16 4.96
N ARG A 227 20.51 -0.31 3.93
CA ARG A 227 21.76 0.12 3.31
C ARG A 227 22.63 0.89 4.31
N ASP A 228 22.07 1.83 5.05
CA ASP A 228 22.79 2.59 6.07
C ASP A 228 23.32 1.69 7.19
N GLN A 229 22.69 0.55 7.40
CA GLN A 229 23.15 -0.55 8.25
C GLN A 229 24.20 -1.47 7.55
N THR A 230 24.71 -1.09 6.37
CA THR A 230 25.70 -1.84 5.59
C THR A 230 25.24 -3.23 5.10
N ILE A 231 23.94 -3.49 5.02
CA ILE A 231 23.38 -4.73 4.50
C ILE A 231 23.41 -4.68 2.96
N PRO A 232 24.06 -5.65 2.29
CA PRO A 232 24.14 -5.67 0.83
C PRO A 232 22.77 -5.85 0.17
N MET A 233 22.51 -5.10 -0.91
CA MET A 233 21.23 -5.11 -1.66
C MET A 233 20.83 -6.52 -2.12
N VAL A 234 21.80 -7.39 -2.38
CA VAL A 234 21.54 -8.79 -2.78
C VAL A 234 20.67 -9.57 -1.77
N HIS A 235 20.61 -9.13 -0.53
CA HIS A 235 19.79 -9.75 0.51
C HIS A 235 18.39 -9.16 0.61
N PHE A 236 18.11 -8.05 -0.06
CA PHE A 236 16.85 -7.32 0.08
C PHE A 236 15.63 -8.14 -0.35
N GLY A 237 15.78 -8.96 -1.41
CA GLY A 237 14.69 -9.87 -1.81
C GLY A 237 14.34 -10.89 -0.74
N PHE A 238 15.34 -11.45 -0.03
CA PHE A 238 15.09 -12.35 1.09
C PHE A 238 14.44 -11.63 2.27
N VAL A 239 14.88 -10.41 2.55
CA VAL A 239 14.29 -9.57 3.62
C VAL A 239 12.85 -9.22 3.27
N PHE A 240 12.57 -8.84 2.02
CA PHE A 240 11.21 -8.56 1.56
C PHE A 240 10.29 -9.79 1.69
N VAL A 241 10.74 -10.97 1.27
CA VAL A 241 9.97 -12.22 1.44
C VAL A 241 9.75 -12.54 2.92
N LEU A 242 10.75 -12.28 3.78
CA LEU A 242 10.58 -12.42 5.23
C LEU A 242 9.47 -11.50 5.74
N PHE A 243 9.40 -10.24 5.31
CA PHE A 243 8.35 -9.30 5.69
C PHE A 243 6.97 -9.81 5.29
N GLN A 244 6.82 -10.32 4.06
CA GLN A 244 5.57 -10.91 3.57
C GLN A 244 5.13 -12.12 4.44
N ILE A 245 6.07 -12.99 4.79
CA ILE A 245 5.80 -14.14 5.65
C ILE A 245 5.39 -13.67 7.06
N MET A 246 6.09 -12.70 7.64
CA MET A 246 5.77 -12.15 8.96
C MET A 246 4.38 -11.50 8.97
N GLN A 247 4.03 -10.74 7.93
CA GLN A 247 2.69 -10.16 7.78
C GLN A 247 1.61 -11.25 7.69
N ALA A 248 1.83 -12.31 6.91
CA ALA A 248 0.90 -13.43 6.79
C ALA A 248 0.71 -14.18 8.13
N ILE A 249 1.79 -14.39 8.88
CA ILE A 249 1.73 -14.97 10.23
C ILE A 249 0.93 -14.05 11.16
N GLY A 250 1.21 -12.74 11.13
CA GLY A 250 0.47 -11.74 11.89
C GLY A 250 -1.03 -11.80 11.63
N ALA A 251 -1.43 -11.82 10.36
CA ALA A 251 -2.84 -11.94 9.96
C ALA A 251 -3.52 -13.18 10.54
N SER A 252 -2.82 -14.31 10.60
CA SER A 252 -3.33 -15.55 11.21
C SER A 252 -3.54 -15.44 12.74
N LEU A 253 -2.80 -14.53 13.38
CA LEU A 253 -2.87 -14.26 14.82
C LEU A 253 -3.92 -13.20 15.19
N SER A 254 -4.60 -12.58 14.24
CA SER A 254 -5.58 -11.50 14.47
C SER A 254 -6.78 -11.89 15.36
N ARG A 255 -7.02 -13.19 15.54
CA ARG A 255 -8.01 -13.73 16.50
C ARG A 255 -7.68 -13.38 17.98
N PHE A 256 -6.41 -13.15 18.31
CA PHE A 256 -5.99 -12.76 19.65
C PHE A 256 -6.16 -11.24 19.84
N ARG A 257 -7.27 -10.83 20.42
CA ARG A 257 -7.68 -9.42 20.57
C ARG A 257 -6.93 -8.71 21.70
N SER A 258 -5.68 -8.36 21.50
CA SER A 258 -4.88 -7.58 22.45
C SER A 258 -4.26 -6.34 21.78
N PRO A 259 -5.06 -5.33 21.37
CA PRO A 259 -4.58 -4.20 20.60
C PRO A 259 -3.48 -3.40 21.33
N VAL A 260 -3.55 -3.27 22.65
CA VAL A 260 -2.54 -2.57 23.44
C VAL A 260 -1.21 -3.35 23.47
N GLY A 261 -1.26 -4.68 23.66
CA GLY A 261 -0.06 -5.51 23.68
C GLY A 261 0.69 -5.48 22.36
N TRP A 262 -0.02 -5.65 21.23
CA TRP A 262 0.56 -5.57 19.90
C TRP A 262 1.11 -4.18 19.57
N ALA A 263 0.40 -3.11 19.97
CA ALA A 263 0.87 -1.74 19.81
C ALA A 263 2.15 -1.45 20.61
N MET A 264 2.27 -1.98 21.84
CA MET A 264 3.50 -1.83 22.62
C MET A 264 4.69 -2.53 21.96
N ILE A 265 4.51 -3.74 21.43
CA ILE A 265 5.56 -4.45 20.67
C ILE A 265 5.97 -3.61 19.46
N TYR A 266 5.00 -3.10 18.70
CA TYR A 266 5.22 -2.25 17.53
C TYR A 266 6.04 -1.01 17.86
N ILE A 267 5.67 -0.27 18.92
CA ILE A 267 6.36 0.93 19.38
C ILE A 267 7.79 0.62 19.83
N VAL A 268 8.00 -0.47 20.58
CA VAL A 268 9.33 -0.90 21.01
C VAL A 268 10.21 -1.23 19.81
N CYS A 269 9.65 -1.89 18.78
CA CYS A 269 10.39 -2.17 17.55
C CYS A 269 10.78 -0.89 16.80
N LEU A 270 9.86 0.08 16.63
CA LEU A 270 10.18 1.38 16.03
C LEU A 270 11.28 2.11 16.78
N ALA A 271 11.17 2.21 18.11
CA ALA A 271 12.21 2.84 18.93
C ALA A 271 13.54 2.08 18.87
N GLY A 272 13.49 0.74 18.86
CA GLY A 272 14.67 -0.12 18.78
C GLY A 272 15.49 0.04 17.50
N LEU A 273 14.83 0.36 16.36
CA LEU A 273 15.51 0.60 15.08
C LEU A 273 16.52 1.76 15.15
N SER A 274 16.36 2.71 16.08
CA SER A 274 17.29 3.83 16.22
C SER A 274 18.69 3.43 16.72
N VAL A 275 18.83 2.29 17.39
CA VAL A 275 20.07 1.82 18.01
C VAL A 275 20.43 0.37 17.63
N ALA A 276 19.68 -0.24 16.73
CA ALA A 276 19.83 -1.65 16.40
C ALA A 276 21.08 -1.94 15.56
N SER A 277 21.71 -3.08 15.78
CA SER A 277 22.72 -3.63 14.87
C SER A 277 22.07 -4.20 13.60
N PRO A 278 22.82 -4.38 12.50
CA PRO A 278 22.25 -4.79 11.20
C PRO A 278 21.32 -6.01 11.26
N LEU A 279 21.73 -7.07 11.95
CA LEU A 279 20.93 -8.30 12.06
C LEU A 279 19.69 -8.09 12.91
N VAL A 280 19.81 -7.34 14.02
CA VAL A 280 18.68 -6.98 14.89
C VAL A 280 17.68 -6.12 14.14
N SER A 281 18.13 -5.23 13.27
CA SER A 281 17.26 -4.38 12.44
C SER A 281 16.32 -5.20 11.55
N ILE A 282 16.81 -6.26 10.90
CA ILE A 282 15.97 -7.16 10.09
C ILE A 282 14.90 -7.83 10.98
N GLY A 283 15.28 -8.29 12.17
CA GLY A 283 14.35 -8.89 13.13
C GLY A 283 13.27 -7.90 13.61
N LEU A 284 13.66 -6.67 13.92
CA LEU A 284 12.72 -5.60 14.34
C LEU A 284 11.77 -5.21 13.20
N LEU A 285 12.29 -5.01 11.97
CA LEU A 285 11.46 -4.76 10.80
C LEU A 285 10.48 -5.91 10.56
N GLY A 286 10.94 -7.17 10.55
CA GLY A 286 10.06 -8.32 10.42
C GLY A 286 8.97 -8.36 11.51
N THR A 287 9.30 -7.96 12.74
CA THR A 287 8.32 -7.88 13.83
C THR A 287 7.32 -6.73 13.61
N LEU A 288 7.71 -5.61 13.01
CA LEU A 288 6.77 -4.55 12.60
C LEU A 288 5.75 -5.07 11.59
N TYR A 289 6.20 -5.80 10.56
CA TYR A 289 5.29 -6.42 9.57
C TYR A 289 4.38 -7.49 10.19
N LEU A 290 4.88 -8.25 11.17
CA LEU A 290 4.05 -9.18 11.92
C LEU A 290 2.95 -8.45 12.72
N CYS A 291 3.30 -7.36 13.39
CA CYS A 291 2.33 -6.54 14.13
C CYS A 291 1.30 -5.88 13.18
N TYR A 292 1.76 -5.37 12.03
CA TYR A 292 0.89 -4.80 11.01
C TYR A 292 -0.05 -5.85 10.42
N GLY A 293 0.46 -7.03 10.06
CA GLY A 293 -0.36 -8.14 9.60
C GLY A 293 -1.43 -8.55 10.60
N TRP A 294 -1.13 -8.50 11.91
CA TRP A 294 -2.13 -8.68 12.96
C TRP A 294 -3.16 -7.54 12.97
N ALA A 295 -2.69 -6.30 12.82
CA ALA A 295 -3.53 -5.10 12.96
C ALA A 295 -4.53 -4.94 11.81
N GLU A 296 -4.14 -5.21 10.58
CA GLU A 296 -4.93 -4.97 9.37
C GLU A 296 -6.33 -5.66 9.43
N PRO A 297 -6.46 -6.99 9.64
CA PRO A 297 -7.77 -7.63 9.75
C PRO A 297 -8.54 -7.19 11.02
N TYR A 298 -7.83 -6.90 12.12
CA TYR A 298 -8.44 -6.44 13.36
C TYR A 298 -9.05 -5.04 13.17
N VAL A 299 -8.31 -4.09 12.61
CA VAL A 299 -8.76 -2.72 12.36
C VAL A 299 -9.91 -2.72 11.36
N THR A 300 -9.81 -3.48 10.27
CA THR A 300 -10.89 -3.66 9.29
C THR A 300 -12.17 -4.17 9.95
N THR A 301 -12.06 -5.17 10.83
CA THR A 301 -13.22 -5.67 11.58
C THR A 301 -13.84 -4.58 12.45
N VAL A 302 -13.03 -3.83 13.20
CA VAL A 302 -13.51 -2.73 14.04
C VAL A 302 -14.20 -1.63 13.23
N ILE A 303 -13.66 -1.30 12.04
CA ILE A 303 -14.27 -0.34 11.11
C ILE A 303 -15.65 -0.86 10.66
N GLN A 304 -15.73 -2.12 10.26
CA GLN A 304 -16.98 -2.73 9.78
C GLN A 304 -18.05 -2.85 10.89
N ASP A 305 -17.66 -3.13 12.14
CA ASP A 305 -18.55 -3.22 13.28
C ASP A 305 -19.20 -1.86 13.63
N VAL A 306 -18.48 -0.76 13.36
CA VAL A 306 -18.91 0.61 13.69
C VAL A 306 -19.58 1.30 12.51
N ALA A 307 -19.33 0.81 11.29
CA ALA A 307 -19.88 1.39 10.08
C ALA A 307 -21.42 1.37 10.08
N PRO A 308 -22.09 2.49 9.74
CA PRO A 308 -23.53 2.55 9.68
C PRO A 308 -24.06 1.58 8.62
N THR A 309 -25.22 0.97 8.89
CA THR A 309 -25.85 -0.02 7.99
C THR A 309 -26.12 0.56 6.60
N ASN A 310 -26.54 1.83 6.56
CA ASN A 310 -26.72 2.58 5.31
C ASN A 310 -25.50 3.47 5.07
N GLY A 311 -24.64 3.14 4.07
CA GLY A 311 -23.44 3.90 3.74
C GLY A 311 -22.14 3.30 4.26
N ARG A 312 -22.09 1.98 4.51
CA ARG A 312 -20.92 1.26 5.01
C ARG A 312 -19.71 1.45 4.11
N ALA A 313 -19.87 1.31 2.78
CA ALA A 313 -18.81 1.51 1.81
C ALA A 313 -18.21 2.94 1.88
N THR A 314 -19.05 3.96 1.98
CA THR A 314 -18.58 5.35 2.05
C THR A 314 -17.92 5.66 3.40
N PHE A 315 -18.38 5.05 4.49
CA PHE A 315 -17.69 5.17 5.78
C PHE A 315 -16.27 4.60 5.69
N THR A 316 -16.11 3.42 5.10
CA THR A 316 -14.80 2.79 4.88
C THR A 316 -13.91 3.66 3.97
N SER A 317 -14.45 4.18 2.88
CA SER A 317 -13.72 5.10 1.98
C SER A 317 -13.26 6.38 2.71
N LEU A 318 -14.10 6.94 3.60
CA LEU A 318 -13.72 8.12 4.37
C LEU A 318 -12.56 7.82 5.34
N ILE A 319 -12.55 6.66 5.99
CA ILE A 319 -11.42 6.23 6.83
C ILE A 319 -10.15 6.10 5.99
N SER A 320 -10.23 5.49 4.82
CA SER A 320 -9.07 5.36 3.89
C SER A 320 -8.56 6.72 3.42
N VAL A 321 -9.45 7.69 3.15
CA VAL A 321 -9.06 9.08 2.84
C VAL A 321 -8.28 9.71 4.00
N ILE A 322 -8.77 9.55 5.24
CA ILE A 322 -8.10 10.09 6.43
C ILE A 322 -6.73 9.44 6.62
N GLU A 323 -6.62 8.13 6.41
CA GLU A 323 -5.34 7.40 6.46
C GLU A 323 -4.35 7.95 5.45
N ARG A 324 -4.74 8.09 4.19
CA ARG A 324 -3.90 8.67 3.13
C ARG A 324 -3.49 10.11 3.43
N LEU A 325 -4.39 10.94 3.96
CA LEU A 325 -4.05 12.31 4.39
C LEU A 325 -3.04 12.32 5.55
N ALA A 326 -3.11 11.35 6.45
CA ALA A 326 -2.15 11.20 7.52
C ALA A 326 -0.78 10.75 7.00
N VAL A 327 -0.73 9.80 6.06
CA VAL A 327 0.50 9.39 5.35
C VAL A 327 1.14 10.59 4.65
N LEU A 328 0.36 11.39 3.95
CA LEU A 328 0.82 12.65 3.34
C LEU A 328 1.36 13.63 4.37
N GLY A 329 0.69 13.77 5.51
CA GLY A 329 1.11 14.62 6.63
C GLY A 329 2.42 14.14 7.25
N THR A 330 2.56 12.84 7.50
CA THR A 330 3.80 12.25 8.05
C THR A 330 4.95 12.34 7.05
N GLY A 331 4.73 12.08 5.76
CA GLY A 331 5.71 12.25 4.71
C GLY A 331 6.19 13.69 4.58
N THR A 332 5.25 14.66 4.58
CA THR A 332 5.60 16.09 4.55
C THR A 332 6.42 16.51 5.78
N LEU A 333 6.02 16.07 6.97
CA LEU A 333 6.76 16.33 8.21
C LEU A 333 8.17 15.75 8.14
N PHE A 334 8.30 14.55 7.55
CA PHE A 334 9.58 13.88 7.39
C PHE A 334 10.58 14.69 6.55
N VAL A 335 10.17 15.31 5.45
CA VAL A 335 11.05 16.18 4.63
C VAL A 335 11.71 17.29 5.48
N PHE A 336 10.99 17.81 6.46
CA PHE A 336 11.55 18.82 7.38
C PHE A 336 12.46 18.20 8.44
N VAL A 337 12.09 17.02 8.94
CA VAL A 337 12.82 16.32 10.02
C VAL A 337 14.14 15.75 9.50
N GLU A 338 14.16 15.16 8.30
CA GLU A 338 15.34 14.55 7.68
C GLU A 338 16.50 15.53 7.47
N ARG A 339 16.20 16.81 7.26
CA ARG A 339 17.25 17.86 7.19
C ARG A 339 18.03 18.05 8.49
N VAL A 340 17.48 17.60 9.60
CA VAL A 340 18.02 17.81 10.96
C VAL A 340 18.40 16.50 11.62
N PHE A 341 17.73 15.40 11.31
CA PHE A 341 17.88 14.12 11.97
C PHE A 341 18.21 13.01 10.96
N SER A 342 18.93 11.98 11.40
CA SER A 342 19.16 10.77 10.61
C SER A 342 17.87 9.95 10.45
N LEU A 343 17.83 9.08 9.43
CA LEU A 343 16.72 8.13 9.22
C LEU A 343 16.45 7.27 10.48
N GLN A 344 17.50 6.88 11.21
CA GLN A 344 17.40 6.16 12.49
C GLN A 344 16.62 6.94 13.55
N MET A 345 16.89 8.25 13.70
CA MET A 345 16.15 9.11 14.64
C MET A 345 14.69 9.29 14.23
N THR A 346 14.40 9.21 12.93
CA THR A 346 13.03 9.28 12.43
C THR A 346 12.21 8.09 12.88
N TYR A 347 12.76 6.86 12.88
CA TYR A 347 12.07 5.71 13.44
C TYR A 347 11.77 5.86 14.94
N ALA A 348 12.68 6.45 15.72
CA ALA A 348 12.41 6.77 17.13
C ALA A 348 11.27 7.80 17.27
N ALA A 349 11.24 8.83 16.43
CA ALA A 349 10.17 9.83 16.42
C ALA A 349 8.81 9.21 16.05
N LEU A 350 8.77 8.32 15.07
CA LEU A 350 7.56 7.55 14.75
C LEU A 350 7.10 6.69 15.93
N GLY A 351 8.03 6.07 16.65
CA GLY A 351 7.74 5.35 17.87
C GLY A 351 7.08 6.24 18.94
N LEU A 352 7.56 7.47 19.09
CA LEU A 352 6.98 8.45 20.02
C LEU A 352 5.56 8.89 19.58
N VAL A 353 5.36 9.17 18.31
CA VAL A 353 4.03 9.48 17.76
C VAL A 353 3.07 8.31 17.97
N SER A 354 3.51 7.08 17.70
CA SER A 354 2.72 5.87 17.94
C SER A 354 2.36 5.68 19.41
N LEU A 355 3.27 6.03 20.33
CA LEU A 355 3.00 6.01 21.77
C LEU A 355 1.91 7.02 22.16
N ILE A 356 1.97 8.24 21.64
CA ILE A 356 0.93 9.26 21.86
C ILE A 356 -0.43 8.76 21.35
N LEU A 357 -0.47 8.16 20.15
CA LEU A 357 -1.70 7.58 19.58
C LEU A 357 -2.24 6.44 20.46
N LEU A 358 -1.38 5.58 21.00
CA LEU A 358 -1.77 4.50 21.92
C LEU A 358 -2.34 5.05 23.22
N LEU A 359 -1.75 6.10 23.78
CA LEU A 359 -2.25 6.77 24.99
C LEU A 359 -3.64 7.36 24.74
N LEU A 360 -3.84 8.08 23.62
CA LEU A 360 -5.15 8.61 23.22
C LEU A 360 -6.19 7.50 23.04
N TYR A 361 -5.82 6.38 22.38
CA TYR A 361 -6.66 5.20 22.26
C TYR A 361 -7.07 4.66 23.63
N SER A 362 -6.14 4.54 24.58
CA SER A 362 -6.38 3.99 25.91
C SER A 362 -7.30 4.89 26.74
N VAL A 363 -7.10 6.21 26.71
CA VAL A 363 -7.98 7.19 27.40
C VAL A 363 -9.39 7.14 26.88
N THR A 364 -9.55 6.98 25.56
CA THR A 364 -10.91 6.88 24.97
C THR A 364 -11.60 5.56 25.29
N ARG A 365 -10.84 4.49 25.61
CA ARG A 365 -11.37 3.18 26.00
C ARG A 365 -11.88 3.16 27.45
N THR A 366 -11.13 3.70 28.41
CA THR A 366 -11.44 3.64 29.86
C THR A 366 -12.69 4.41 30.26
N ARG A 367 -13.17 5.36 29.46
CA ARG A 367 -14.39 6.15 29.76
C ARG A 367 -15.70 5.50 29.28
N GLN A 368 -15.69 4.24 28.89
CA GLN A 368 -16.90 3.46 28.53
C GLN A 368 -17.28 2.40 29.59
N ASN A 369 -16.39 2.11 30.55
CA ASN A 369 -16.68 1.34 31.76
C ASN A 369 -17.03 2.31 32.90
#